data_b841aacad8235e266ece1cc3dba03158
#
_entry.id   b841aacad8235e266ece1cc3dba03158
#
_cell.length_a   1.000
_cell.length_b   1.000
_cell.length_c   1.000
_cell.angle_alpha   90.00
_cell.angle_beta   90.00
_cell.angle_gamma   90.00
#
_symmetry.space_group_name_H-M   'P 1'
#
loop_
_entity.id
_entity.type
_entity.pdbx_description
1 polymer ?
#
loop_
_entity_poly.entity_id
_entity_poly.type
_entity_poly.pdbx_seq_one_letter_code
_entity_poly.pdbx_strand_id
1 'polypeptide(L)'
;DLFDESAWRTLTESDYRISTASDRTGYKLEGPALGNSLGMLPSEAGCPGAIQIPGDGLPIALMADAPTVGGYPKIAVVSEADLPILAQRRPGEKIRFQLITIEQSQRALKRRASDIHTISQLASRSSRD
;
A
#
# COMPACT_ATOMS: atom_id res chain seq x y z
N ASP A 1 -6.84 15.36 -3.05
CA ASP A 1 -6.05 14.14 -3.06
C ASP A 1 -4.60 14.41 -2.69
N LEU A 2 -4.00 13.51 -1.94
CA LEU A 2 -2.65 13.69 -1.42
C LEU A 2 -1.58 13.33 -2.45
N PHE A 3 -1.92 12.53 -3.45
CA PHE A 3 -0.97 12.05 -4.45
C PHE A 3 -1.50 12.30 -5.84
N ASP A 4 -0.59 12.65 -6.75
CA ASP A 4 -0.98 12.92 -8.13
C ASP A 4 -1.02 11.61 -8.94
N GLU A 5 -1.45 11.74 -10.19
CA GLU A 5 -1.55 10.59 -11.08
C GLU A 5 -0.20 9.92 -11.33
N SER A 6 0.87 10.70 -11.33
CA SER A 6 2.22 10.17 -11.51
C SER A 6 2.58 9.19 -10.39
N ALA A 7 2.23 9.52 -9.14
CA ALA A 7 2.48 8.64 -8.01
C ALA A 7 1.69 7.33 -8.14
N TRP A 8 0.42 7.42 -8.52
CA TRP A 8 -0.40 6.24 -8.74
C TRP A 8 0.15 5.35 -9.84
N ARG A 9 0.59 5.98 -10.93
CA ARG A 9 1.16 5.24 -12.05
C ARG A 9 2.45 4.53 -11.64
N THR A 10 3.32 5.22 -10.92
CA THR A 10 4.55 4.61 -10.44
C THR A 10 4.26 3.41 -9.53
N LEU A 11 3.32 3.56 -8.60
CA LEU A 11 2.97 2.49 -7.68
C LEU A 11 2.44 1.25 -8.42
N THR A 12 1.60 1.44 -9.43
CA THR A 12 0.91 0.33 -10.09
C THR A 12 1.62 -0.24 -11.30
N GLU A 13 2.59 0.49 -11.85
CA GLU A 13 3.32 0.04 -13.05
C GLU A 13 4.73 -0.45 -12.75
N SER A 14 5.13 -0.46 -11.48
CA SER A 14 6.49 -0.81 -11.08
C SER A 14 6.51 -2.08 -10.25
N ASP A 15 7.60 -2.82 -10.36
CA ASP A 15 7.87 -3.93 -9.45
C ASP A 15 8.55 -3.39 -8.20
N TYR A 16 8.13 -3.90 -7.05
CA TYR A 16 8.76 -3.60 -5.78
C TYR A 16 9.31 -4.89 -5.18
N ARG A 17 10.38 -4.75 -4.42
CA ARG A 17 11.02 -5.87 -3.76
C ARG A 17 10.92 -5.67 -2.26
N ILE A 18 10.58 -6.72 -1.53
CA ILE A 18 10.48 -6.64 -0.09
C ILE A 18 11.89 -6.55 0.50
N SER A 19 12.15 -5.49 1.25
CA SER A 19 13.45 -5.25 1.86
C SER A 19 13.73 -6.25 2.98
N THR A 20 15.01 -6.56 3.18
CA THR A 20 15.45 -7.35 4.33
C THR A 20 15.21 -6.64 5.66
N ALA A 21 14.96 -5.33 5.62
CA ALA A 21 14.63 -4.56 6.82
C ALA A 21 13.13 -4.63 7.19
N SER A 22 12.37 -5.46 6.46
CA SER A 22 10.94 -5.62 6.73
C SER A 22 10.69 -6.54 7.92
N ASP A 23 9.61 -6.28 8.65
CA ASP A 23 9.20 -7.09 9.78
C ASP A 23 7.67 -7.08 9.91
N ARG A 24 7.16 -7.56 11.04
CA ARG A 24 5.72 -7.65 11.27
C ARG A 24 5.04 -6.30 11.50
N THR A 25 5.78 -5.24 11.69
CA THR A 25 5.22 -3.89 11.79
C THR A 25 5.05 -3.24 10.44
N GLY A 26 5.93 -3.52 9.49
CA GLY A 26 5.84 -2.95 8.15
C GLY A 26 6.81 -3.58 7.18
N TYR A 27 6.33 -3.79 5.98
CA TYR A 27 7.15 -4.26 4.86
C TYR A 27 7.66 -3.05 4.10
N LYS A 28 8.96 -2.81 4.19
CA LYS A 28 9.63 -1.74 3.44
C LYS A 28 9.87 -2.23 2.02
N LEU A 29 9.46 -1.43 1.05
CA LEU A 29 9.52 -1.83 -0.34
C LEU A 29 10.62 -1.07 -1.06
N GLU A 30 11.41 -1.79 -1.83
CA GLU A 30 12.50 -1.25 -2.64
C GLU A 30 12.06 -1.20 -4.09
N GLY A 31 12.22 -0.04 -4.71
CA GLY A 31 11.81 0.18 -6.09
C GLY A 31 11.73 1.67 -6.36
N PRO A 32 11.01 2.07 -7.42
CA PRO A 32 10.89 3.49 -7.72
C PRO A 32 10.21 4.27 -6.61
N ALA A 33 10.80 5.42 -6.25
CA ALA A 33 10.25 6.28 -5.22
C ALA A 33 9.02 7.02 -5.74
N LEU A 34 8.05 7.20 -4.85
CA LEU A 34 6.88 8.02 -5.13
C LEU A 34 7.12 9.44 -4.61
N GLY A 35 6.68 10.43 -5.38
CA GLY A 35 6.82 11.80 -4.92
C GLY A 35 6.04 12.03 -3.62
N ASN A 36 6.67 12.64 -2.65
CA ASN A 36 6.03 13.02 -1.41
C ASN A 36 6.51 14.41 -1.01
N SER A 37 5.76 15.43 -1.42
CA SER A 37 6.01 16.82 -1.04
C SER A 37 5.31 17.20 0.25
N LEU A 38 4.52 16.29 0.83
CA LEU A 38 3.70 16.60 2.00
C LEU A 38 4.46 16.47 3.32
N GLY A 39 5.49 15.62 3.35
CA GLY A 39 6.22 15.36 4.58
C GLY A 39 5.34 14.66 5.61
N MET A 40 5.55 15.00 6.88
CA MET A 40 4.75 14.45 7.97
C MET A 40 3.41 15.18 8.06
N LEU A 41 2.35 14.42 8.24
CA LEU A 41 1.01 14.93 8.46
C LEU A 41 0.64 14.76 9.94
N PRO A 42 -0.44 15.40 10.42
CA PRO A 42 -0.94 15.10 11.74
C PRO A 42 -1.17 13.59 11.90
N SER A 43 -0.83 13.07 13.05
CA SER A 43 -0.97 11.65 13.30
C SER A 43 -2.42 11.20 13.19
N GLU A 44 -2.62 10.07 12.53
CA GLU A 44 -3.94 9.47 12.41
C GLU A 44 -3.82 7.95 12.55
N ALA A 45 -4.95 7.30 12.76
CA ALA A 45 -4.96 5.86 12.98
C ALA A 45 -4.39 5.12 11.76
N GLY A 46 -3.46 4.22 12.02
CA GLY A 46 -2.95 3.29 11.01
C GLY A 46 -3.75 2.01 11.03
N CYS A 47 -3.73 1.28 9.94
CA CYS A 47 -4.36 -0.03 9.87
C CYS A 47 -3.47 -0.98 9.07
N PRO A 48 -3.51 -2.28 9.36
CA PRO A 48 -2.80 -3.26 8.53
C PRO A 48 -3.26 -3.14 7.07
N GLY A 49 -2.31 -3.19 6.16
CA GLY A 49 -2.57 -3.03 4.74
C GLY A 49 -2.41 -1.62 4.21
N ALA A 50 -2.42 -0.60 5.06
CA ALA A 50 -2.20 0.77 4.59
C ALA A 50 -0.78 0.90 4.05
N ILE A 51 -0.65 1.59 2.90
CA ILE A 51 0.64 1.84 2.27
C ILE A 51 1.01 3.28 2.54
N GLN A 52 2.05 3.47 3.34
CA GLN A 52 2.57 4.78 3.72
C GLN A 52 3.72 5.19 2.84
N ILE A 53 3.84 6.49 2.59
CA ILE A 53 4.92 7.06 1.79
C ILE A 53 5.71 8.04 2.64
N PRO A 54 6.83 7.61 3.24
CA PRO A 54 7.71 8.52 3.98
C PRO A 54 8.42 9.51 3.05
N GLY A 55 9.24 10.36 3.63
CA GLY A 55 9.92 11.41 2.90
C GLY A 55 10.84 10.94 1.78
N ASP A 56 11.40 9.73 1.89
CA ASP A 56 12.23 9.15 0.83
C ASP A 56 11.42 8.62 -0.35
N GLY A 57 10.09 8.59 -0.24
CA GLY A 57 9.21 8.13 -1.30
C GLY A 57 9.08 6.63 -1.44
N LEU A 58 9.73 5.84 -0.60
CA LEU A 58 9.67 4.38 -0.70
C LEU A 58 8.48 3.84 0.09
N PRO A 59 7.58 3.08 -0.55
CA PRO A 59 6.37 2.64 0.15
C PRO A 59 6.67 1.70 1.32
N ILE A 60 5.85 1.83 2.36
CA ILE A 60 5.85 0.89 3.49
C ILE A 60 4.43 0.35 3.63
N ALA A 61 4.29 -0.96 3.47
CA ALA A 61 3.00 -1.62 3.71
C ALA A 61 2.91 -2.00 5.19
N LEU A 62 1.95 -1.42 5.89
CA LEU A 62 1.76 -1.72 7.31
C LEU A 62 1.24 -3.15 7.48
N MET A 63 1.83 -3.87 8.42
CA MET A 63 1.50 -5.27 8.66
C MET A 63 0.74 -5.42 9.99
N ALA A 64 0.53 -6.66 10.43
CA ALA A 64 -0.34 -6.96 11.58
C ALA A 64 0.06 -6.25 12.86
N ASP A 65 1.36 -6.05 13.11
CA ASP A 65 1.86 -5.41 14.32
C ASP A 65 2.14 -3.92 14.10
N ALA A 66 1.53 -3.30 13.07
CA ALA A 66 1.74 -1.91 12.77
C ALA A 66 1.34 -1.01 13.93
N PRO A 67 2.04 0.14 14.11
CA PRO A 67 1.62 1.12 15.09
C PRO A 67 0.18 1.59 14.81
N THR A 68 -0.56 1.85 15.85
CA THR A 68 -1.94 2.31 15.71
C THR A 68 -2.03 3.78 15.28
N VAL A 69 -0.93 4.49 15.32
CA VAL A 69 -0.88 5.92 14.98
C VAL A 69 0.35 6.17 14.11
N GLY A 70 0.16 6.94 13.04
CA GLY A 70 1.27 7.34 12.17
C GLY A 70 0.98 8.63 11.45
N GLY A 71 2.05 9.34 11.06
CA GLY A 71 1.97 10.64 10.41
C GLY A 71 2.43 10.67 8.96
N TYR A 72 2.78 9.54 8.38
CA TYR A 72 3.13 9.52 6.96
C TYR A 72 1.86 9.46 6.10
N PRO A 73 1.87 10.14 4.93
CA PRO A 73 0.74 10.06 4.02
C PRO A 73 0.50 8.61 3.57
N LYS A 74 -0.77 8.24 3.49
CA LYS A 74 -1.19 6.92 3.01
C LYS A 74 -1.74 7.06 1.60
N ILE A 75 -1.19 6.31 0.67
CA ILE A 75 -1.64 6.37 -0.73
C ILE A 75 -2.77 5.38 -1.00
N ALA A 76 -2.72 4.21 -0.38
CA ALA A 76 -3.66 3.13 -0.69
C ALA A 76 -3.75 2.17 0.49
N VAL A 77 -4.65 1.19 0.37
CA VAL A 77 -4.78 0.09 1.31
C VAL A 77 -4.78 -1.20 0.52
N VAL A 78 -4.00 -2.17 0.96
CA VAL A 78 -4.00 -3.52 0.38
C VAL A 78 -5.34 -4.18 0.69
N SER A 79 -5.94 -4.84 -0.29
CA SER A 79 -7.23 -5.49 -0.10
C SER A 79 -7.14 -6.59 0.95
N GLU A 80 -8.25 -6.82 1.67
CA GLU A 80 -8.28 -7.85 2.70
C GLU A 80 -7.92 -9.24 2.19
N ALA A 81 -8.30 -9.55 0.94
CA ALA A 81 -8.01 -10.84 0.35
C ALA A 81 -6.51 -11.04 0.14
N ASP A 82 -5.77 -9.96 -0.08
CA ASP A 82 -4.37 -10.02 -0.46
C ASP A 82 -3.41 -9.79 0.69
N LEU A 83 -3.90 -9.25 1.81
CA LEU A 83 -3.02 -8.98 2.94
C LEU A 83 -2.36 -10.26 3.48
N PRO A 84 -3.07 -11.39 3.63
CA PRO A 84 -2.41 -12.63 4.02
C PRO A 84 -1.39 -13.12 2.99
N ILE A 85 -1.63 -12.87 1.71
CA ILE A 85 -0.69 -13.23 0.64
C ILE A 85 0.58 -12.41 0.80
N LEU A 86 0.44 -11.11 1.00
CA LEU A 86 1.59 -10.23 1.23
C LEU A 86 2.37 -10.65 2.46
N ALA A 87 1.67 -11.01 3.53
CA ALA A 87 2.29 -11.40 4.80
C ALA A 87 3.16 -12.66 4.66
N GLN A 88 2.91 -13.48 3.66
CA GLN A 88 3.68 -14.69 3.41
C GLN A 88 4.88 -14.46 2.49
N ARG A 89 5.02 -13.26 1.93
CA ARG A 89 6.16 -12.95 1.07
C ARG A 89 7.41 -12.75 1.90
N ARG A 90 8.54 -13.11 1.30
CA ARG A 90 9.84 -13.09 1.98
C ARG A 90 10.67 -11.90 1.48
N PRO A 91 11.63 -11.43 2.29
CA PRO A 91 12.59 -10.43 1.80
C PRO A 91 13.23 -10.87 0.49
N GLY A 92 13.36 -9.94 -0.44
CA GLY A 92 13.91 -10.21 -1.77
C GLY A 92 12.88 -10.60 -2.82
N GLU A 93 11.69 -11.01 -2.42
CA GLU A 93 10.64 -11.35 -3.38
C GLU A 93 10.05 -10.08 -3.98
N LYS A 94 9.67 -10.19 -5.25
CA LYS A 94 9.02 -9.09 -5.96
C LYS A 94 7.52 -9.12 -5.76
N ILE A 95 6.93 -7.94 -5.65
CA ILE A 95 5.48 -7.78 -5.66
C ILE A 95 5.12 -6.67 -6.63
N ARG A 96 3.90 -6.69 -7.09
CA ARG A 96 3.34 -5.66 -7.95
C ARG A 96 1.94 -5.33 -7.50
N PHE A 97 1.63 -4.04 -7.46
CA PHE A 97 0.31 -3.59 -7.04
C PHE A 97 -0.58 -3.37 -8.26
N GLN A 98 -1.84 -3.68 -8.08
CA GLN A 98 -2.88 -3.43 -9.07
C GLN A 98 -4.00 -2.66 -8.41
N LEU A 99 -4.42 -1.56 -9.04
CA LEU A 99 -5.52 -0.76 -8.53
C LEU A 99 -6.83 -1.48 -8.83
N ILE A 100 -7.67 -1.62 -7.80
CA ILE A 100 -8.96 -2.28 -7.94
C ILE A 100 -10.06 -1.46 -7.27
N THR A 101 -11.30 -1.76 -7.63
CA THR A 101 -12.47 -1.20 -6.98
C THR A 101 -12.80 -1.99 -5.71
N ILE A 102 -13.69 -1.44 -4.89
CA ILE A 102 -14.19 -2.13 -3.71
C ILE A 102 -14.89 -3.43 -4.11
N GLU A 103 -15.67 -3.40 -5.19
CA GLU A 103 -16.37 -4.58 -5.70
C GLU A 103 -15.39 -5.67 -6.12
N GLN A 104 -14.31 -5.28 -6.79
CA GLN A 104 -13.27 -6.24 -7.16
C GLN A 104 -12.59 -6.82 -5.94
N SER A 105 -12.36 -6.00 -4.92
CA SER A 105 -11.78 -6.45 -3.66
C SER A 105 -12.68 -7.49 -2.99
N GLN A 106 -13.99 -7.25 -2.96
CA GLN A 106 -14.93 -8.19 -2.38
C GLN A 106 -14.97 -9.51 -3.14
N ARG A 107 -14.87 -9.45 -4.46
CA ARG A 107 -14.80 -10.67 -5.27
C ARG A 107 -13.50 -11.41 -5.05
N ALA A 108 -12.41 -10.71 -4.82
CA ALA A 108 -11.12 -11.33 -4.57
C ALA A 108 -11.11 -12.15 -3.27
N LEU A 109 -11.97 -11.83 -2.30
CA LEU A 109 -12.12 -12.65 -1.09
C LEU A 109 -12.62 -14.05 -1.41
N LYS A 110 -13.35 -14.21 -2.52
CA LYS A 110 -13.90 -15.50 -2.94
C LYS A 110 -12.95 -16.26 -3.87
N ARG A 111 -11.94 -15.57 -4.41
CA ARG A 111 -10.98 -16.14 -5.33
C ARG A 111 -9.58 -15.76 -4.87
N ARG A 112 -8.66 -16.70 -4.88
CA ARG A 112 -7.28 -16.39 -4.56
C ARG A 112 -6.61 -15.81 -5.79
N ALA A 113 -6.17 -14.56 -5.70
CA ALA A 113 -5.41 -13.91 -6.76
C ALA A 113 -3.92 -14.14 -6.52
N SER A 114 -3.15 -14.22 -7.63
CA SER A 114 -1.69 -14.32 -7.55
C SER A 114 -1.02 -12.97 -7.36
N ASP A 115 -1.68 -11.90 -7.80
CA ASP A 115 -1.15 -10.54 -7.72
C ASP A 115 -1.65 -9.85 -6.46
N ILE A 116 -0.83 -8.93 -5.93
CA ILE A 116 -1.23 -8.13 -4.79
C ILE A 116 -2.09 -6.98 -5.30
N HIS A 117 -3.28 -6.84 -4.74
CA HIS A 117 -4.23 -5.80 -5.11
C HIS A 117 -4.32 -4.74 -4.02
N THR A 118 -4.61 -3.51 -4.43
CA THR A 118 -4.83 -2.40 -3.50
C THR A 118 -6.19 -1.77 -3.75
N ILE A 119 -6.83 -1.36 -2.66
CA ILE A 119 -8.03 -0.53 -2.74
C ILE A 119 -7.56 0.91 -2.77
N SER A 120 -7.90 1.63 -3.85
CA SER A 120 -7.48 3.01 -4.02
C SER A 120 -8.18 3.94 -3.04
N GLN A 121 -7.44 4.88 -2.46
CA GLN A 121 -8.07 5.97 -1.72
C GLN A 121 -8.87 6.89 -2.66
N LEU A 122 -8.58 6.84 -3.96
CA LEU A 122 -9.37 7.54 -4.96
C LEU A 122 -10.79 7.00 -5.06
N ALA A 123 -10.99 5.70 -4.79
CA ALA A 123 -12.33 5.12 -4.80
C ALA A 123 -13.23 5.81 -3.79
N SER A 124 -12.71 6.17 -2.62
CA SER A 124 -13.46 6.90 -1.62
C SER A 124 -13.86 8.28 -2.09
N ARG A 125 -12.98 8.96 -2.84
CA ARG A 125 -13.30 10.28 -3.40
C ARG A 125 -14.35 10.15 -4.50
N SER A 126 -14.19 9.18 -5.38
CA SER A 126 -15.14 8.98 -6.48
C SER A 126 -16.55 8.73 -5.94
N SER A 127 -16.66 8.03 -4.83
CA SER A 127 -17.96 7.74 -4.25
C SER A 127 -18.63 8.95 -3.62
N ARG A 128 -17.89 10.06 -3.42
CA ARG A 128 -18.45 11.30 -2.90
C ARG A 128 -18.96 12.23 -4.00
N ASP A 129 -18.53 11.98 -5.20
CA ASP A 129 -18.94 12.78 -6.36
C ASP A 129 -20.25 12.21 -6.93
#